data_c87c7343300a2aef8127824bc188feb6
#
_entry.id   c87c7343300a2aef8127824bc188feb6
#
_cell.length_a   1.000
_cell.length_b   1.000
_cell.length_c   1.000
_cell.angle_alpha   90.00
_cell.angle_beta   90.00
_cell.angle_gamma   90.00
#
_symmetry.space_group_name_H-M   'P 1'
#
loop_
_entity.id
_entity.type
_entity.pdbx_description
1 polymer ?
#
loop_
_entity_poly.entity_id
_entity_poly.type
_entity_poly.pdbx_seq_one_letter_code
_entity_poly.pdbx_strand_id
1 'polypeptide(L)'
;MNMQEVYKNKYFSILGDSISTFEGYSQPRYAEFYDLSRKYASGILTPADTWWGNVIERLGGELLVNNSISGSTVCKKRGSEGKACGCSDERTSDLNIDDRLPDVIMVYIGTNDWGGGVKLYPENDAEKEDLSIFSVAYGAMLEKLRKNYPSAEIWCFTLSVSTYTRNENFVFPYCYGGRHIEKYCGVIRACAEEKGCRVIDLHRVCKPFDTIDEWHPNLEGMQTIAEAALRCL
;
A
#
# COMPACT_ATOMS: atom_id res chain seq x y z
N MET A 1 6.32 12.95 22.43
CA MET A 1 5.47 13.89 21.68
C MET A 1 4.19 13.15 21.34
N ASN A 2 3.02 13.75 21.51
CA ASN A 2 1.76 13.09 21.18
C ASN A 2 1.62 13.07 19.64
N MET A 3 1.55 11.89 19.04
CA MET A 3 1.46 11.73 17.57
C MET A 3 0.24 12.45 16.99
N GLN A 4 -0.87 12.49 17.73
CA GLN A 4 -2.06 13.22 17.28
C GLN A 4 -1.79 14.74 17.16
N GLU A 5 -0.96 15.32 18.02
CA GLU A 5 -0.58 16.74 17.88
C GLU A 5 0.30 17.02 16.66
N VAL A 6 1.15 16.05 16.28
CA VAL A 6 2.05 16.16 15.12
C VAL A 6 1.30 16.14 13.79
N TYR A 7 0.29 15.27 13.70
CA TYR A 7 -0.43 15.02 12.45
C TYR A 7 -1.82 15.65 12.37
N LYS A 8 -2.23 16.39 13.41
CA LYS A 8 -3.52 17.09 13.42
C LYS A 8 -3.62 18.07 12.24
N ASN A 9 -4.72 18.00 11.51
CA ASN A 9 -5.02 18.82 10.33
C ASN A 9 -4.00 18.63 9.16
N LYS A 10 -3.21 17.56 9.17
CA LYS A 10 -2.32 17.20 8.09
C LYS A 10 -3.07 16.47 6.97
N TYR A 11 -2.66 16.71 5.72
CA TYR A 11 -3.22 16.06 4.54
C TYR A 11 -2.50 14.77 4.22
N PHE A 12 -3.28 13.68 4.12
CA PHE A 12 -2.79 12.35 3.81
C PHE A 12 -3.21 11.94 2.39
N SER A 13 -2.27 11.46 1.60
CA SER A 13 -2.57 10.79 0.34
C SER A 13 -2.08 9.36 0.34
N ILE A 14 -2.75 8.50 -0.43
CA ILE A 14 -2.49 7.06 -0.45
C ILE A 14 -2.09 6.64 -1.87
N LEU A 15 -1.02 5.87 -1.99
CA LEU A 15 -0.66 5.11 -3.18
C LEU A 15 -0.72 3.63 -2.83
N GLY A 16 -1.76 2.94 -3.32
CA GLY A 16 -2.09 1.59 -2.87
C GLY A 16 -2.60 0.65 -3.95
N ASP A 17 -2.89 -0.57 -3.52
CA ASP A 17 -3.56 -1.61 -4.32
C ASP A 17 -5.01 -1.84 -3.83
N SER A 18 -5.55 -3.05 -4.09
CA SER A 18 -6.92 -3.40 -3.71
C SER A 18 -7.23 -3.28 -2.21
N ILE A 19 -6.24 -3.51 -1.34
CA ILE A 19 -6.40 -3.43 0.12
C ILE A 19 -6.70 -2.00 0.59
N SER A 20 -6.34 -1.02 -0.21
CA SER A 20 -6.52 0.41 0.10
C SER A 20 -7.68 1.06 -0.65
N THR A 21 -8.35 0.35 -1.57
CA THR A 21 -9.51 0.91 -2.29
C THR A 21 -10.75 0.99 -1.41
N PHE A 22 -11.61 1.96 -1.67
CA PHE A 22 -12.96 2.05 -1.08
C PHE A 22 -13.86 2.84 -2.03
N GLU A 23 -15.10 2.37 -2.22
CA GLU A 23 -16.06 2.95 -3.15
C GLU A 23 -16.24 4.45 -2.98
N GLY A 24 -16.09 5.18 -4.10
CA GLY A 24 -16.22 6.63 -4.14
C GLY A 24 -15.03 7.42 -3.58
N TYR A 25 -13.96 6.75 -3.15
CA TYR A 25 -12.74 7.39 -2.64
C TYR A 25 -11.51 7.16 -3.49
N SER A 26 -11.54 6.16 -4.38
CA SER A 26 -10.52 5.99 -5.41
C SER A 26 -10.82 6.87 -6.63
N GLN A 27 -9.84 7.05 -7.51
CA GLN A 27 -10.05 7.81 -8.74
C GLN A 27 -11.14 7.15 -9.61
N PRO A 28 -12.07 7.91 -10.21
CA PRO A 28 -13.28 7.36 -10.88
C PRO A 28 -13.01 6.33 -11.98
N ARG A 29 -11.81 6.34 -12.56
CA ARG A 29 -11.37 5.39 -13.62
C ARG A 29 -10.74 4.12 -13.08
N TYR A 30 -10.53 4.01 -11.79
CA TYR A 30 -9.79 2.92 -11.18
C TYR A 30 -10.73 1.84 -10.63
N ALA A 31 -10.31 0.58 -10.78
CA ALA A 31 -11.03 -0.54 -10.20
C ALA A 31 -10.90 -0.53 -8.67
N GLU A 32 -12.03 -0.65 -7.99
CA GLU A 32 -12.13 -0.75 -6.54
C GLU A 32 -12.44 -2.19 -6.14
N PHE A 33 -11.90 -2.62 -5.01
CA PHE A 33 -12.24 -3.93 -4.42
C PHE A 33 -13.39 -3.80 -3.42
N TYR A 34 -13.29 -2.84 -2.49
CA TYR A 34 -14.33 -2.61 -1.47
C TYR A 34 -15.44 -1.72 -2.05
N ASP A 35 -16.24 -2.31 -2.93
CA ASP A 35 -17.42 -1.74 -3.56
C ASP A 35 -18.71 -2.14 -2.82
N LEU A 36 -19.86 -1.63 -3.26
CA LEU A 36 -21.17 -1.95 -2.71
C LEU A 36 -21.44 -3.46 -2.61
N SER A 37 -20.93 -4.26 -3.56
CA SER A 37 -21.17 -5.69 -3.59
C SER A 37 -20.45 -6.45 -2.47
N ARG A 38 -19.32 -5.93 -1.98
CA ARG A 38 -18.47 -6.52 -0.95
C ARG A 38 -18.63 -5.91 0.43
N LYS A 39 -19.32 -4.76 0.52
CA LYS A 39 -19.53 -3.99 1.74
C LYS A 39 -20.04 -4.84 2.91
N TYR A 40 -21.10 -5.60 2.70
CA TYR A 40 -21.67 -6.42 3.76
C TYR A 40 -20.83 -7.64 4.12
N ALA A 41 -20.15 -8.23 3.13
CA ALA A 41 -19.30 -9.39 3.36
C ALA A 41 -18.02 -9.04 4.13
N SER A 42 -17.50 -7.84 3.93
CA SER A 42 -16.29 -7.35 4.60
C SER A 42 -16.57 -6.70 5.96
N GLY A 43 -17.77 -6.17 6.17
CA GLY A 43 -18.12 -5.33 7.32
C GLY A 43 -17.57 -3.91 7.23
N ILE A 44 -16.90 -3.54 6.12
CA ILE A 44 -16.31 -2.22 5.90
C ILE A 44 -17.39 -1.34 5.25
N LEU A 45 -18.04 -0.51 6.05
CA LEU A 45 -19.22 0.26 5.65
C LEU A 45 -18.94 1.72 5.34
N THR A 46 -17.87 2.25 5.92
CA THR A 46 -17.46 3.66 5.83
C THR A 46 -15.96 3.78 5.60
N PRO A 47 -15.46 4.92 5.13
CA PRO A 47 -14.01 5.13 5.02
C PRO A 47 -13.26 4.96 6.35
N ALA A 48 -13.87 5.30 7.48
CA ALA A 48 -13.30 5.12 8.81
C ALA A 48 -13.04 3.64 9.17
N ASP A 49 -13.75 2.71 8.52
CA ASP A 49 -13.58 1.28 8.71
C ASP A 49 -12.36 0.72 7.95
N THR A 50 -11.80 1.48 7.00
CA THR A 50 -10.58 1.10 6.28
C THR A 50 -9.35 1.29 7.17
N TRP A 51 -8.25 0.59 6.84
CA TRP A 51 -7.01 0.75 7.58
C TRP A 51 -6.50 2.20 7.56
N TRP A 52 -6.56 2.85 6.39
CA TRP A 52 -6.09 4.22 6.21
C TRP A 52 -7.01 5.25 6.85
N GLY A 53 -8.34 5.06 6.74
CA GLY A 53 -9.31 5.95 7.37
C GLY A 53 -9.16 5.94 8.89
N ASN A 54 -9.00 4.74 9.49
CA ASN A 54 -8.74 4.59 10.92
C ASN A 54 -7.43 5.26 11.36
N VAL A 55 -6.34 5.10 10.58
CA VAL A 55 -5.05 5.76 10.86
C VAL A 55 -5.20 7.27 10.81
N ILE A 56 -5.79 7.81 9.75
CA ILE A 56 -5.95 9.26 9.54
C ILE A 56 -6.80 9.86 10.66
N GLU A 57 -7.96 9.25 10.97
CA GLU A 57 -8.86 9.73 12.02
C GLU A 57 -8.15 9.79 13.39
N ARG A 58 -7.45 8.72 13.77
CA ARG A 58 -6.73 8.65 15.06
C ARG A 58 -5.56 9.61 15.16
N LEU A 59 -4.99 10.02 14.03
CA LEU A 59 -3.96 11.05 13.97
C LEU A 59 -4.54 12.48 13.88
N GLY A 60 -5.85 12.61 13.69
CA GLY A 60 -6.53 13.91 13.54
C GLY A 60 -6.22 14.59 12.22
N GLY A 61 -5.85 13.83 11.19
CA GLY A 61 -5.57 14.29 9.85
C GLY A 61 -6.78 14.27 8.92
N GLU A 62 -6.56 14.61 7.66
CA GLU A 62 -7.57 14.62 6.60
C GLU A 62 -7.08 13.84 5.38
N LEU A 63 -7.95 13.03 4.77
CA LEU A 63 -7.65 12.40 3.48
C LEU A 63 -7.66 13.46 2.38
N LEU A 64 -6.58 13.53 1.61
CA LEU A 64 -6.49 14.38 0.43
C LEU A 64 -6.83 13.59 -0.84
N VAL A 65 -6.05 12.53 -1.14
CA VAL A 65 -6.26 11.69 -2.33
C VAL A 65 -6.05 10.22 -1.96
N ASN A 66 -6.98 9.37 -2.39
CA ASN A 66 -6.74 7.93 -2.42
C ASN A 66 -6.49 7.49 -3.87
N ASN A 67 -5.22 7.31 -4.22
CA ASN A 67 -4.78 6.81 -5.52
C ASN A 67 -4.48 5.30 -5.42
N SER A 68 -5.50 4.51 -5.12
CA SER A 68 -5.41 3.05 -5.03
C SER A 68 -6.15 2.38 -6.18
N ILE A 69 -5.60 1.27 -6.71
CA ILE A 69 -6.18 0.51 -7.83
C ILE A 69 -6.20 -0.97 -7.50
N SER A 70 -7.35 -1.61 -7.58
CA SER A 70 -7.48 -3.05 -7.39
C SER A 70 -6.63 -3.83 -8.40
N GLY A 71 -5.81 -4.76 -7.89
CA GLY A 71 -4.89 -5.58 -8.70
C GLY A 71 -3.63 -4.85 -9.18
N SER A 72 -3.39 -3.61 -8.73
CA SER A 72 -2.20 -2.84 -9.10
C SER A 72 -0.92 -3.44 -8.52
N THR A 73 0.14 -3.44 -9.34
CA THR A 73 1.51 -3.77 -8.96
C THR A 73 2.35 -2.50 -8.86
N VAL A 74 3.46 -2.56 -8.14
CA VAL A 74 4.52 -1.53 -8.22
C VAL A 74 5.15 -1.56 -9.60
N CYS A 75 5.45 -2.76 -10.06
CA CYS A 75 6.18 -3.00 -11.29
C CYS A 75 5.34 -2.81 -12.55
N LYS A 76 6.01 -2.39 -13.61
CA LYS A 76 5.43 -2.38 -14.95
C LYS A 76 5.34 -3.82 -15.48
N LYS A 77 4.13 -4.34 -15.65
CA LYS A 77 3.91 -5.67 -16.22
C LYS A 77 3.98 -5.63 -17.76
N ARG A 78 4.66 -6.59 -18.38
CA ARG A 78 4.56 -6.83 -19.82
C ARG A 78 3.12 -7.21 -20.17
N GLY A 79 2.53 -6.58 -21.16
CA GLY A 79 1.16 -6.84 -21.60
C GLY A 79 0.06 -6.21 -20.75
N SER A 80 0.40 -5.41 -19.72
CA SER A 80 -0.57 -4.61 -18.97
C SER A 80 -0.68 -3.18 -19.54
N GLU A 81 -0.58 -3.04 -20.84
CA GLU A 81 -0.79 -1.76 -21.51
C GLU A 81 -2.15 -1.19 -21.11
N GLY A 82 -2.12 -0.07 -20.38
CA GLY A 82 -3.32 0.63 -19.88
C GLY A 82 -3.64 0.50 -18.40
N LYS A 83 -2.93 -0.32 -17.59
CA LYS A 83 -3.06 -0.28 -16.13
C LYS A 83 -1.88 0.47 -15.51
N ALA A 84 -2.16 1.62 -14.91
CA ALA A 84 -1.15 2.41 -14.23
C ALA A 84 -0.56 1.61 -13.05
N CYS A 85 0.75 1.27 -13.13
CA CYS A 85 1.49 0.64 -12.03
C CYS A 85 1.95 1.70 -11.01
N GLY A 86 2.30 1.27 -9.80
CA GLY A 86 2.73 2.17 -8.72
C GLY A 86 3.90 3.07 -9.12
N CYS A 87 4.85 2.57 -9.94
CA CYS A 87 5.99 3.34 -10.40
C CYS A 87 5.73 4.23 -11.64
N SER A 88 4.49 4.28 -12.16
CA SER A 88 4.15 5.13 -13.30
C SER A 88 4.20 6.63 -12.95
N ASP A 89 4.46 7.48 -13.93
CA ASP A 89 4.44 8.93 -13.74
C ASP A 89 3.04 9.40 -13.32
N GLU A 90 2.00 8.84 -13.95
CA GLU A 90 0.60 9.11 -13.62
C GLU A 90 0.29 8.88 -12.13
N ARG A 91 0.64 7.69 -11.58
CA ARG A 91 0.34 7.36 -10.18
C ARG A 91 1.15 8.18 -9.18
N THR A 92 2.40 8.49 -9.53
CA THR A 92 3.29 9.24 -8.64
C THR A 92 3.12 10.75 -8.68
N SER A 93 2.37 11.30 -9.65
CA SER A 93 2.06 12.73 -9.74
C SER A 93 0.62 13.09 -9.38
N ASP A 94 -0.26 12.12 -9.17
CA ASP A 94 -1.70 12.31 -8.96
C ASP A 94 -2.09 12.05 -7.49
N LEU A 95 -1.38 12.72 -6.56
CA LEU A 95 -1.58 12.62 -5.10
C LEU A 95 -1.91 13.97 -4.45
N ASN A 96 -2.26 14.98 -5.26
CA ASN A 96 -2.69 16.31 -4.81
C ASN A 96 -4.05 16.69 -5.40
N ILE A 97 -4.69 17.67 -4.83
CA ILE A 97 -5.89 18.30 -5.38
C ILE A 97 -5.55 19.76 -5.64
N ASP A 98 -5.52 20.15 -6.92
CA ASP A 98 -5.07 21.48 -7.35
C ASP A 98 -3.70 21.83 -6.72
N ASP A 99 -3.58 22.98 -6.07
CA ASP A 99 -2.34 23.40 -5.39
C ASP A 99 -2.17 22.83 -3.98
N ARG A 100 -3.11 22.02 -3.49
CA ARG A 100 -3.04 21.40 -2.17
C ARG A 100 -2.24 20.11 -2.24
N LEU A 101 -1.07 20.13 -1.61
CA LEU A 101 -0.15 19.01 -1.56
C LEU A 101 -0.35 18.17 -0.29
N PRO A 102 -0.03 16.86 -0.34
CA PRO A 102 -0.03 16.03 0.86
C PRO A 102 1.10 16.40 1.82
N ASP A 103 0.83 16.35 3.12
CA ASP A 103 1.87 16.36 4.16
C ASP A 103 2.46 14.95 4.36
N VAL A 104 1.65 13.92 4.14
CA VAL A 104 2.02 12.51 4.30
C VAL A 104 1.52 11.69 3.09
N ILE A 105 2.40 10.87 2.54
CA ILE A 105 2.04 9.89 1.50
C ILE A 105 2.21 8.49 2.07
N MET A 106 1.11 7.76 2.19
CA MET A 106 1.09 6.36 2.63
C MET A 106 1.18 5.43 1.42
N VAL A 107 2.31 4.70 1.31
CA VAL A 107 2.59 3.77 0.21
C VAL A 107 2.40 2.34 0.70
N TYR A 108 1.23 1.74 0.38
CA TYR A 108 0.94 0.35 0.73
C TYR A 108 0.57 -0.44 -0.52
N ILE A 109 1.57 -0.96 -1.19
CA ILE A 109 1.49 -1.67 -2.47
C ILE A 109 2.65 -2.67 -2.60
N GLY A 110 2.43 -3.78 -3.33
CA GLY A 110 3.44 -4.81 -3.56
C GLY A 110 2.93 -6.23 -3.33
N THR A 111 1.73 -6.40 -2.74
CA THR A 111 1.09 -7.70 -2.54
C THR A 111 0.88 -8.42 -3.87
N ASN A 112 0.47 -7.69 -4.90
CA ASN A 112 0.29 -8.25 -6.25
C ASN A 112 1.61 -8.57 -6.95
N ASP A 113 2.69 -7.87 -6.64
CA ASP A 113 4.04 -8.20 -7.14
C ASP A 113 4.53 -9.50 -6.52
N TRP A 114 4.39 -9.66 -5.20
CA TRP A 114 4.71 -10.89 -4.50
C TRP A 114 3.86 -12.07 -5.00
N GLY A 115 2.54 -11.93 -5.02
CA GLY A 115 1.62 -12.95 -5.52
C GLY A 115 1.88 -13.33 -6.99
N GLY A 116 2.23 -12.36 -7.83
CA GLY A 116 2.60 -12.55 -9.23
C GLY A 116 4.03 -13.05 -9.44
N GLY A 117 4.84 -13.10 -8.39
CA GLY A 117 6.21 -13.60 -8.44
C GLY A 117 7.17 -12.73 -9.24
N VAL A 118 7.02 -11.44 -9.13
CA VAL A 118 7.90 -10.47 -9.78
C VAL A 118 9.35 -10.65 -9.32
N LYS A 119 10.30 -10.58 -10.25
CA LYS A 119 11.74 -10.66 -9.98
C LYS A 119 12.15 -9.55 -9.01
N LEU A 120 12.97 -9.89 -7.99
CA LEU A 120 13.30 -8.96 -6.92
C LEU A 120 14.43 -7.99 -7.27
N TYR A 121 15.50 -8.49 -7.88
CA TYR A 121 16.72 -7.74 -8.13
C TYR A 121 17.23 -7.91 -9.56
N PRO A 122 17.90 -6.90 -10.13
CA PRO A 122 18.62 -7.06 -11.40
C PRO A 122 19.78 -8.06 -11.25
N GLU A 123 20.04 -8.85 -12.29
CA GLU A 123 21.15 -9.81 -12.34
C GLU A 123 22.34 -9.29 -13.16
N ASN A 124 22.14 -8.22 -13.92
CA ASN A 124 23.16 -7.61 -14.77
C ASN A 124 22.90 -6.11 -14.98
N ASP A 125 23.85 -5.43 -15.59
CA ASP A 125 23.76 -3.97 -15.78
C ASP A 125 22.61 -3.53 -16.69
N ALA A 126 22.21 -4.34 -17.67
CA ALA A 126 21.11 -4.02 -18.56
C ALA A 126 19.73 -4.02 -17.85
N GLU A 127 19.63 -4.67 -16.71
CA GLU A 127 18.41 -4.74 -15.92
C GLU A 127 18.27 -3.65 -14.85
N LYS A 128 19.30 -2.83 -14.66
CA LYS A 128 19.31 -1.79 -13.59
C LYS A 128 18.24 -0.70 -13.77
N GLU A 129 17.70 -0.56 -14.96
CA GLU A 129 16.61 0.39 -15.28
C GLU A 129 15.30 -0.33 -15.64
N ASP A 130 15.23 -1.65 -15.50
CA ASP A 130 14.04 -2.43 -15.86
C ASP A 130 12.96 -2.32 -14.77
N LEU A 131 11.93 -1.52 -15.04
CA LEU A 131 10.79 -1.32 -14.15
C LEU A 131 9.88 -2.57 -14.00
N SER A 132 10.20 -3.69 -14.64
CA SER A 132 9.57 -4.98 -14.36
C SER A 132 10.20 -5.72 -13.17
N ILE A 133 11.28 -5.18 -12.59
CA ILE A 133 12.01 -5.71 -11.44
C ILE A 133 11.63 -4.93 -10.18
N PHE A 134 11.28 -5.62 -9.10
CA PHE A 134 10.65 -5.02 -7.93
C PHE A 134 11.50 -3.96 -7.24
N SER A 135 12.79 -4.22 -7.00
CA SER A 135 13.69 -3.22 -6.37
C SER A 135 13.88 -1.98 -7.23
N VAL A 136 13.97 -2.15 -8.56
CA VAL A 136 14.12 -1.05 -9.51
C VAL A 136 12.85 -0.21 -9.55
N ALA A 137 11.69 -0.85 -9.70
CA ALA A 137 10.41 -0.17 -9.78
C ALA A 137 10.05 0.54 -8.46
N TYR A 138 10.29 -0.11 -7.30
CA TYR A 138 10.00 0.48 -5.99
C TYR A 138 10.90 1.69 -5.72
N GLY A 139 12.19 1.58 -5.99
CA GLY A 139 13.14 2.71 -5.89
C GLY A 139 12.75 3.88 -6.80
N ALA A 140 12.43 3.61 -8.07
CA ALA A 140 11.97 4.62 -9.03
C ALA A 140 10.66 5.30 -8.60
N MET A 141 9.72 4.54 -8.04
CA MET A 141 8.48 5.08 -7.46
C MET A 141 8.77 6.08 -6.36
N LEU A 142 9.61 5.73 -5.38
CA LEU A 142 9.96 6.62 -4.28
C LEU A 142 10.72 7.86 -4.74
N GLU A 143 11.59 7.72 -5.71
CA GLU A 143 12.32 8.86 -6.29
C GLU A 143 11.36 9.87 -6.95
N LYS A 144 10.39 9.38 -7.72
CA LYS A 144 9.35 10.21 -8.33
C LYS A 144 8.46 10.89 -7.28
N LEU A 145 8.04 10.17 -6.24
CA LEU A 145 7.27 10.74 -5.14
C LEU A 145 8.04 11.85 -4.42
N ARG A 146 9.32 11.65 -4.12
CA ARG A 146 10.19 12.68 -3.52
C ARG A 146 10.34 13.91 -4.42
N LYS A 147 10.46 13.70 -5.73
CA LYS A 147 10.55 14.80 -6.70
C LYS A 147 9.27 15.60 -6.79
N ASN A 148 8.13 14.92 -6.83
CA ASN A 148 6.81 15.55 -6.99
C ASN A 148 6.32 16.20 -5.69
N TYR A 149 6.67 15.62 -4.52
CA TYR A 149 6.22 16.05 -3.20
C TYR A 149 7.39 16.17 -2.22
N PRO A 150 8.31 17.15 -2.43
CA PRO A 150 9.57 17.21 -1.68
C PRO A 150 9.40 17.48 -0.18
N SER A 151 8.28 18.06 0.22
CA SER A 151 7.97 18.38 1.62
C SER A 151 7.16 17.29 2.33
N ALA A 152 6.64 16.29 1.59
CA ALA A 152 5.82 15.24 2.19
C ALA A 152 6.67 14.20 2.92
N GLU A 153 6.19 13.72 4.08
CA GLU A 153 6.67 12.47 4.64
C GLU A 153 6.16 11.30 3.79
N ILE A 154 7.03 10.39 3.40
CA ILE A 154 6.65 9.18 2.67
C ILE A 154 6.74 8.00 3.63
N TRP A 155 5.62 7.31 3.87
CA TRP A 155 5.51 6.12 4.71
C TRP A 155 5.41 4.89 3.85
N CYS A 156 6.42 4.03 3.89
CA CYS A 156 6.48 2.79 3.13
C CYS A 156 6.04 1.62 3.99
N PHE A 157 4.90 1.04 3.68
CA PHE A 157 4.34 -0.10 4.41
C PHE A 157 4.91 -1.41 3.86
N THR A 158 5.46 -2.26 4.74
CA THR A 158 5.79 -3.62 4.36
C THR A 158 4.53 -4.47 4.25
N LEU A 159 4.61 -5.59 3.53
CA LEU A 159 3.48 -6.48 3.33
C LEU A 159 3.16 -7.25 4.63
N SER A 160 1.91 -7.59 4.84
CA SER A 160 1.43 -8.28 6.03
C SER A 160 0.80 -9.64 5.70
N VAL A 161 0.61 -10.46 6.72
CA VAL A 161 0.07 -11.82 6.61
C VAL A 161 -1.40 -11.83 6.98
N SER A 162 -2.19 -12.63 6.25
CA SER A 162 -3.63 -12.80 6.48
C SER A 162 -3.99 -14.26 6.80
N THR A 163 -5.20 -14.44 7.31
CA THR A 163 -5.86 -15.74 7.48
C THR A 163 -7.18 -15.74 6.70
N TYR A 164 -7.84 -16.90 6.64
CA TYR A 164 -9.16 -17.02 6.01
C TYR A 164 -10.06 -17.91 6.85
N THR A 165 -10.93 -17.29 7.65
CA THR A 165 -11.75 -17.99 8.65
C THR A 165 -12.79 -18.94 8.08
N ARG A 166 -13.16 -18.78 6.81
CA ARG A 166 -14.04 -19.77 6.11
C ARG A 166 -13.37 -21.12 5.88
N ASN A 167 -12.05 -21.19 6.08
CA ASN A 167 -11.26 -22.42 6.11
C ASN A 167 -10.36 -22.39 7.33
N GLU A 168 -10.73 -23.04 8.41
CA GLU A 168 -10.02 -23.03 9.69
C GLU A 168 -8.54 -23.48 9.60
N ASN A 169 -8.20 -24.22 8.55
CA ASN A 169 -6.82 -24.68 8.29
C ASN A 169 -6.04 -23.73 7.38
N PHE A 170 -6.67 -22.67 6.85
CA PHE A 170 -6.01 -21.74 5.96
C PHE A 170 -5.33 -20.62 6.77
N VAL A 171 -4.02 -20.54 6.60
CA VAL A 171 -3.24 -19.35 6.97
C VAL A 171 -2.53 -18.90 5.69
N PHE A 172 -2.68 -17.63 5.33
CA PHE A 172 -2.03 -17.10 4.15
C PHE A 172 -0.52 -17.31 4.27
N PRO A 173 0.11 -18.04 3.34
CA PRO A 173 1.47 -18.52 3.54
C PRO A 173 2.47 -17.36 3.47
N TYR A 174 3.45 -17.37 4.36
CA TYR A 174 4.65 -16.52 4.25
C TYR A 174 5.42 -16.75 2.93
N CYS A 175 5.21 -17.90 2.28
CA CYS A 175 5.80 -18.27 1.01
C CYS A 175 4.69 -18.57 0.01
N TYR A 176 4.62 -17.83 -1.06
CA TYR A 176 3.67 -18.05 -2.16
C TYR A 176 4.42 -18.28 -3.46
N GLY A 177 4.06 -19.35 -4.18
CA GLY A 177 4.76 -19.73 -5.42
C GLY A 177 6.28 -19.90 -5.25
N GLY A 178 6.76 -20.39 -4.09
CA GLY A 178 8.18 -20.55 -3.77
C GLY A 178 8.89 -19.26 -3.32
N ARG A 179 8.16 -18.14 -3.13
CA ARG A 179 8.75 -16.86 -2.76
C ARG A 179 8.27 -16.41 -1.39
N HIS A 180 9.22 -16.25 -0.49
CA HIS A 180 8.94 -15.80 0.87
C HIS A 180 8.64 -14.30 0.86
N ILE A 181 7.54 -13.87 1.51
CA ILE A 181 7.08 -12.49 1.62
C ILE A 181 8.16 -11.56 2.19
N GLU A 182 8.97 -12.04 3.14
CA GLU A 182 10.07 -11.27 3.76
C GLU A 182 11.08 -10.75 2.74
N LYS A 183 11.29 -11.44 1.61
CA LYS A 183 12.19 -10.97 0.57
C LYS A 183 11.68 -9.67 -0.07
N TYR A 184 10.36 -9.56 -0.26
CA TYR A 184 9.74 -8.33 -0.76
C TYR A 184 9.73 -7.23 0.31
N CYS A 185 9.41 -7.57 1.55
CA CYS A 185 9.49 -6.65 2.68
C CYS A 185 10.92 -6.10 2.87
N GLY A 186 11.94 -6.94 2.67
CA GLY A 186 13.35 -6.53 2.70
C GLY A 186 13.69 -5.49 1.63
N VAL A 187 13.17 -5.66 0.41
CA VAL A 187 13.32 -4.65 -0.67
C VAL A 187 12.63 -3.35 -0.29
N ILE A 188 11.40 -3.41 0.23
CA ILE A 188 10.65 -2.21 0.64
C ILE A 188 11.45 -1.42 1.69
N ARG A 189 11.97 -2.10 2.73
CA ARG A 189 12.80 -1.46 3.77
C ARG A 189 14.04 -0.83 3.18
N ALA A 190 14.80 -1.57 2.38
CA ALA A 190 16.05 -1.08 1.79
C ALA A 190 15.82 0.16 0.90
N CYS A 191 14.81 0.13 0.02
CA CYS A 191 14.46 1.27 -0.82
C CYS A 191 13.98 2.47 0.01
N ALA A 192 13.17 2.23 1.05
CA ALA A 192 12.68 3.28 1.93
C ALA A 192 13.83 3.96 2.69
N GLU A 193 14.74 3.18 3.26
CA GLU A 193 15.92 3.68 3.96
C GLU A 193 16.84 4.46 3.04
N GLU A 194 17.15 3.93 1.85
CA GLU A 194 17.99 4.62 0.84
C GLU A 194 17.41 5.97 0.45
N LYS A 195 16.10 6.07 0.28
CA LYS A 195 15.43 7.30 -0.13
C LYS A 195 15.00 8.18 1.06
N GLY A 196 15.37 7.84 2.30
CA GLY A 196 15.03 8.61 3.50
C GLY A 196 13.51 8.67 3.77
N CYS A 197 12.80 7.59 3.46
CA CYS A 197 11.38 7.42 3.75
C CYS A 197 11.18 6.68 5.09
N ARG A 198 10.05 6.89 5.74
CA ARG A 198 9.69 6.14 6.96
C ARG A 198 9.22 4.74 6.62
N VAL A 199 9.75 3.74 7.31
CA VAL A 199 9.27 2.35 7.21
C VAL A 199 8.16 2.11 8.22
N ILE A 200 7.00 1.67 7.76
CA ILE A 200 5.90 1.13 8.58
C ILE A 200 5.97 -0.41 8.44
N ASP A 201 6.68 -1.05 9.36
CA ASP A 201 7.03 -2.48 9.24
C ASP A 201 5.89 -3.40 9.70
N LEU A 202 4.80 -3.43 8.93
CA LEU A 202 3.66 -4.30 9.21
C LEU A 202 4.06 -5.76 9.30
N HIS A 203 5.00 -6.21 8.47
CA HIS A 203 5.44 -7.61 8.47
C HIS A 203 5.95 -8.06 9.84
N ARG A 204 6.62 -7.19 10.58
CA ARG A 204 7.16 -7.49 11.91
C ARG A 204 6.18 -7.23 13.06
N VAL A 205 5.25 -6.28 12.89
CA VAL A 205 4.40 -5.76 13.97
C VAL A 205 2.96 -6.24 13.87
N CYS A 206 2.45 -6.41 12.66
CA CYS A 206 1.07 -6.82 12.42
C CYS A 206 0.89 -8.31 12.74
N LYS A 207 -0.15 -8.62 13.49
CA LYS A 207 -0.59 -10.01 13.66
C LYS A 207 -1.31 -10.46 12.38
N PRO A 208 -1.38 -11.78 12.09
CA PRO A 208 -2.28 -12.29 11.07
C PRO A 208 -3.70 -11.82 11.31
N PHE A 209 -4.38 -11.39 10.27
CA PHE A 209 -5.74 -10.85 10.30
C PHE A 209 -6.67 -11.66 9.41
N ASP A 210 -7.96 -11.59 9.70
CA ASP A 210 -8.99 -12.26 8.92
C ASP A 210 -9.30 -11.55 7.61
N THR A 211 -9.70 -12.34 6.61
CA THR A 211 -9.98 -11.91 5.25
C THR A 211 -11.32 -12.42 4.76
N ILE A 212 -11.83 -11.83 3.70
CA ILE A 212 -13.08 -12.24 3.05
C ILE A 212 -12.86 -13.25 1.91
N ASP A 213 -11.64 -13.32 1.38
CA ASP A 213 -11.30 -14.09 0.18
C ASP A 213 -9.84 -14.55 0.13
N GLU A 214 -9.18 -14.82 1.24
CA GLU A 214 -7.77 -15.21 1.33
C GLU A 214 -6.78 -14.03 1.28
N TRP A 215 -7.12 -12.88 0.65
CA TRP A 215 -6.22 -11.75 0.44
C TRP A 215 -6.68 -10.46 1.12
N HIS A 216 -7.98 -10.19 1.05
CA HIS A 216 -8.52 -8.89 1.39
C HIS A 216 -9.06 -8.88 2.83
N PRO A 217 -8.55 -7.98 3.68
CA PRO A 217 -8.99 -7.86 5.06
C PRO A 217 -10.50 -7.65 5.18
N ASN A 218 -11.12 -8.26 6.19
CA ASN A 218 -12.41 -7.84 6.71
C ASN A 218 -12.24 -6.63 7.65
N LEU A 219 -13.31 -6.20 8.31
CA LEU A 219 -13.28 -5.07 9.25
C LEU A 219 -12.22 -5.25 10.35
N GLU A 220 -12.16 -6.44 10.97
CA GLU A 220 -11.16 -6.73 12.02
C GLU A 220 -9.74 -6.69 11.46
N GLY A 221 -9.53 -7.20 10.25
CA GLY A 221 -8.26 -7.13 9.53
C GLY A 221 -7.82 -5.70 9.25
N MET A 222 -8.73 -4.83 8.82
CA MET A 222 -8.46 -3.41 8.62
C MET A 222 -8.04 -2.71 9.92
N GLN A 223 -8.74 -2.99 11.03
CA GLN A 223 -8.40 -2.45 12.35
C GLN A 223 -7.03 -2.95 12.82
N THR A 224 -6.74 -4.23 12.60
CA THR A 224 -5.45 -4.85 12.96
C THR A 224 -4.29 -4.20 12.21
N ILE A 225 -4.45 -3.92 10.91
CA ILE A 225 -3.46 -3.20 10.09
C ILE A 225 -3.28 -1.77 10.61
N ALA A 226 -4.38 -1.05 10.89
CA ALA A 226 -4.32 0.32 11.39
C ALA A 226 -3.59 0.41 12.75
N GLU A 227 -3.90 -0.49 13.68
CA GLU A 227 -3.22 -0.55 14.97
C GLU A 227 -1.73 -0.85 14.84
N ALA A 228 -1.37 -1.78 13.94
CA ALA A 228 0.02 -2.10 13.66
C ALA A 228 0.76 -0.88 13.07
N ALA A 229 0.13 -0.17 12.13
CA ALA A 229 0.69 1.05 11.53
C ALA A 229 0.96 2.13 12.59
N LEU A 230 0.00 2.39 13.46
CA LEU A 230 0.14 3.39 14.53
C LEU A 230 1.22 3.02 15.57
N ARG A 231 1.50 1.73 15.78
CA ARG A 231 2.61 1.29 16.63
C ARG A 231 3.99 1.48 16.01
N CYS A 232 4.07 1.67 14.70
CA CYS A 232 5.32 1.95 13.97
C CYS A 232 5.68 3.45 13.94
N LEU A 233 4.80 4.33 14.37
CA LEU A 233 5.01 5.78 14.40
C LEU A 233 5.71 6.24 15.67
#